data_6f21ae1aa16eee55dee2feeff478ab8c
#
_entry.id   6f21ae1aa16eee55dee2feeff478ab8c
#
_cell.length_a   1.000
_cell.length_b   1.000
_cell.length_c   1.000
_cell.angle_alpha   90.00
_cell.angle_beta   90.00
_cell.angle_gamma   90.00
#
_symmetry.space_group_name_H-M   'P 1'
#
loop_
_entity.id
_entity.type
_entity.pdbx_description
1 polymer ?
#
loop_
_entity_poly.entity_id
_entity_poly.type
_entity_poly.pdbx_seq_one_letter_code
_entity_poly.pdbx_strand_id
1 'polypeptide(L)'
;MLSLESIFPSSFIIKNNPPLFKRWVPTGVGILILVLLFIPAALLGGVYSGNVTEMSSGMGIISEHILFANFATAVGMMVMGVFVFPIIYRFRFLDLLVGGFSLLIVLSGISALSESVAVIVLCSFLLGAVRVAIMVAIIFTLAEGVLGVNVASVLSPPDDTPKTNLDKVNTLRGVAINAIYLLMLSIGQMGSYLTSYIAYHFRWQYSYLVMMAMAIIGLIALLVILVPNRERGRQKVALPPLNATIPSTLFFLALTYILTYGKTFDWFADMRISVAGCIALVSAGWFIVQQSTTKRKFLDFKVCTIPGVILALICFLLVMILAASSSLTSAIMGLGLKLDTISSAAIGNWQFLGYAIGATLNIVMYLRGIHTRWILALGFALMTISAGYMYFQFQPQVAYSAMILPTVLRSMGMFMIYAFCGHYGVHELKNAGQQIGTWICVMMLFRSVMGPVVGASTYSNAIYHRSQHYIERFAQGVDATSSTAVSFQRTQMGLMYQGKSYDEATQMASLSTKGSVQVQATFVALKEIAGWTLWGGVACVVFVLIFPYNGLRRQRTPSH
;
A
#
# COMPACT_ATOMS: atom_id res chain seq x y z
N MET A 1 10.56 33.80 9.80
CA MET A 1 9.98 32.68 10.57
C MET A 1 8.67 33.17 11.18
N LEU A 2 7.55 32.69 10.68
CA LEU A 2 6.28 32.85 11.40
C LEU A 2 6.49 32.21 12.77
N SER A 3 6.23 32.97 13.85
CA SER A 3 6.41 32.45 15.20
C SER A 3 5.48 31.24 15.36
N LEU A 4 6.04 30.07 15.67
CA LEU A 4 5.26 28.84 15.89
C LEU A 4 4.16 29.05 16.93
N GLU A 5 4.32 30.01 17.83
CA GLU A 5 3.32 30.44 18.83
C GLU A 5 2.05 31.05 18.20
N SER A 6 2.10 31.55 16.96
CA SER A 6 0.92 32.02 16.25
C SER A 6 0.11 30.86 15.64
N ILE A 7 0.75 29.70 15.44
CA ILE A 7 0.16 28.52 14.80
C ILE A 7 -0.32 27.51 15.85
N PHE A 8 0.52 27.25 16.87
CA PHE A 8 0.20 26.29 17.92
C PHE A 8 0.01 26.97 19.27
N PRO A 9 -0.96 26.53 20.10
CA PRO A 9 -1.04 26.95 21.51
C PRO A 9 0.22 26.56 22.28
N SER A 10 0.61 27.35 23.26
CA SER A 10 1.81 27.13 24.08
C SER A 10 1.86 25.77 24.79
N SER A 11 0.69 25.14 25.04
CA SER A 11 0.58 23.79 25.62
C SER A 11 1.04 22.68 24.68
N PHE A 12 1.17 22.94 23.40
CA PHE A 12 1.61 21.97 22.37
C PHE A 12 3.10 22.11 22.03
N ILE A 13 3.76 23.15 22.54
CA ILE A 13 5.16 23.44 22.25
C ILE A 13 6.03 22.88 23.38
N ILE A 14 7.10 22.17 23.00
CA ILE A 14 8.10 21.67 23.95
C ILE A 14 8.95 22.85 24.43
N LYS A 15 8.76 23.25 25.69
CA LYS A 15 9.63 24.23 26.35
C LYS A 15 11.03 23.62 26.46
N ASN A 16 12.06 24.29 26.04
CA ASN A 16 13.46 23.80 26.04
C ASN A 16 13.75 22.65 25.06
N ASN A 17 13.42 22.86 23.79
CA ASN A 17 13.83 21.92 22.74
C ASN A 17 15.31 22.11 22.41
N PRO A 18 16.21 21.15 22.71
CA PRO A 18 17.62 21.29 22.38
C PRO A 18 17.83 21.25 20.86
N PRO A 19 18.88 21.91 20.34
CA PRO A 19 19.13 21.96 18.90
C PRO A 19 19.36 20.55 18.34
N LEU A 20 18.59 20.22 17.30
CA LEU A 20 18.68 18.91 16.64
C LEU A 20 19.90 18.83 15.71
N PHE A 21 20.20 19.93 15.02
CA PHE A 21 21.29 20.00 14.06
C PHE A 21 22.56 20.59 14.67
N LYS A 22 23.71 20.19 14.13
CA LYS A 22 25.00 20.81 14.49
C LYS A 22 25.00 22.29 14.09
N ARG A 23 25.73 23.13 14.83
CA ARG A 23 25.72 24.60 14.69
C ARG A 23 26.03 25.11 13.27
N TRP A 24 26.79 24.37 12.49
CA TRP A 24 27.17 24.74 11.12
C TRP A 24 26.10 24.38 10.06
N VAL A 25 25.07 23.61 10.41
CA VAL A 25 24.01 23.16 9.49
C VAL A 25 22.86 24.16 9.51
N PRO A 26 22.52 24.82 8.40
CA PRO A 26 21.32 25.63 8.30
C PRO A 26 20.07 24.75 8.51
N THR A 27 19.09 25.20 9.29
CA THR A 27 17.87 24.44 9.61
C THR A 27 17.12 23.97 8.37
N GLY A 28 17.04 24.81 7.32
CA GLY A 28 16.38 24.45 6.07
C GLY A 28 17.05 23.29 5.34
N VAL A 29 18.40 23.26 5.32
CA VAL A 29 19.17 22.15 4.74
C VAL A 29 18.96 20.87 5.54
N GLY A 30 18.97 20.96 6.87
CA GLY A 30 18.70 19.82 7.75
C GLY A 30 17.32 19.23 7.53
N ILE A 31 16.27 20.05 7.38
CA ILE A 31 14.90 19.62 7.05
C ILE A 31 14.86 18.92 5.68
N LEU A 32 15.47 19.54 4.66
CA LEU A 32 15.50 18.96 3.31
C LEU A 32 16.13 17.56 3.32
N ILE A 33 17.26 17.40 4.02
CA ILE A 33 17.95 16.11 4.11
C ILE A 33 17.09 15.09 4.86
N LEU A 34 16.43 15.45 5.97
CA LEU A 34 15.52 14.55 6.67
C LEU A 34 14.35 14.12 5.78
N VAL A 35 13.81 15.03 4.96
CA VAL A 35 12.75 14.68 4.01
C VAL A 35 13.29 13.76 2.91
N LEU A 36 14.49 13.99 2.39
CA LEU A 36 15.10 13.10 1.39
C LEU A 36 15.38 11.70 1.93
N LEU A 37 15.57 11.53 3.24
CA LEU A 37 15.73 10.22 3.86
C LEU A 37 14.46 9.34 3.83
N PHE A 38 13.30 9.91 3.49
CA PHE A 38 12.13 9.11 3.16
C PHE A 38 12.32 8.25 1.91
N ILE A 39 13.16 8.70 0.95
CA ILE A 39 13.33 8.01 -0.33
C ILE A 39 13.79 6.55 -0.15
N PRO A 40 14.92 6.26 0.52
CA PRO A 40 15.37 4.87 0.68
C PRO A 40 14.37 3.99 1.45
N ALA A 41 13.67 4.55 2.43
CA ALA A 41 12.65 3.80 3.16
C ALA A 41 11.41 3.50 2.30
N ALA A 42 10.98 4.44 1.46
CA ALA A 42 9.79 4.28 0.63
C ALA A 42 10.04 3.43 -0.62
N LEU A 43 11.26 3.40 -1.16
CA LEU A 43 11.64 2.56 -2.30
C LEU A 43 11.41 1.07 -2.06
N LEU A 44 11.47 0.63 -0.83
CA LEU A 44 11.31 -0.76 -0.47
C LEU A 44 10.03 -1.41 -1.05
N GLY A 45 8.91 -0.69 -1.03
CA GLY A 45 7.65 -1.17 -1.62
C GLY A 45 7.70 -1.30 -3.15
N GLY A 46 8.49 -0.45 -3.81
CA GLY A 46 8.66 -0.46 -5.26
C GLY A 46 9.54 -1.59 -5.77
N VAL A 47 10.48 -2.10 -4.96
CA VAL A 47 11.39 -3.18 -5.37
C VAL A 47 10.62 -4.43 -5.77
N TYR A 48 9.62 -4.83 -5.00
CA TYR A 48 8.85 -6.05 -5.29
C TYR A 48 7.72 -5.85 -6.29
N SER A 49 7.01 -4.74 -6.21
CA SER A 49 5.86 -4.48 -7.09
C SER A 49 6.27 -4.11 -8.51
N GLY A 50 7.42 -3.45 -8.66
CA GLY A 50 7.88 -2.94 -9.96
C GLY A 50 8.66 -3.93 -10.80
N ASN A 51 9.16 -5.03 -10.23
CA ASN A 51 10.04 -5.97 -10.91
C ASN A 51 9.70 -7.45 -10.69
N VAL A 52 8.41 -7.74 -10.41
CA VAL A 52 7.95 -9.13 -10.15
C VAL A 52 8.30 -10.06 -11.30
N THR A 53 8.07 -9.64 -12.54
CA THR A 53 8.32 -10.47 -13.73
C THR A 53 9.79 -10.76 -13.92
N GLU A 54 10.65 -9.75 -13.80
CA GLU A 54 12.10 -9.87 -13.97
C GLU A 54 12.73 -10.68 -12.84
N MET A 55 12.25 -10.53 -11.59
CA MET A 55 12.71 -11.36 -10.48
C MET A 55 12.29 -12.82 -10.65
N SER A 56 11.03 -13.08 -11.01
CA SER A 56 10.54 -14.45 -11.17
C SER A 56 11.23 -15.16 -12.32
N SER A 57 11.44 -14.50 -13.46
CA SER A 57 12.16 -15.06 -14.59
C SER A 57 13.66 -15.22 -14.32
N GLY A 58 14.29 -14.25 -13.65
CA GLY A 58 15.72 -14.30 -13.32
C GLY A 58 16.09 -15.38 -12.30
N MET A 59 15.16 -15.75 -11.41
CA MET A 59 15.34 -16.82 -10.42
C MET A 59 14.74 -18.16 -10.88
N GLY A 60 14.01 -18.20 -11.99
CA GLY A 60 13.30 -19.41 -12.46
C GLY A 60 12.20 -19.89 -11.52
N ILE A 61 11.53 -18.97 -10.82
CA ILE A 61 10.49 -19.25 -9.83
C ILE A 61 9.15 -18.65 -10.26
N ILE A 62 8.07 -19.15 -9.65
CA ILE A 62 6.72 -18.59 -9.89
C ILE A 62 6.59 -17.18 -9.28
N SER A 63 5.81 -16.33 -9.93
CA SER A 63 5.58 -14.93 -9.52
C SER A 63 4.97 -14.81 -8.13
N GLU A 64 4.21 -15.80 -7.68
CA GLU A 64 3.56 -15.87 -6.37
C GLU A 64 4.58 -15.82 -5.21
N HIS A 65 5.80 -16.35 -5.41
CA HIS A 65 6.85 -16.25 -4.40
C HIS A 65 7.28 -14.80 -4.14
N ILE A 66 7.37 -14.00 -5.20
CA ILE A 66 7.73 -12.57 -5.10
C ILE A 66 6.56 -11.76 -4.54
N LEU A 67 5.33 -12.08 -4.95
CA LEU A 67 4.13 -11.47 -4.39
C LEU A 67 3.97 -11.77 -2.90
N PHE A 68 4.26 -12.99 -2.48
CA PHE A 68 4.25 -13.36 -1.06
C PHE A 68 5.33 -12.61 -0.26
N ALA A 69 6.53 -12.41 -0.81
CA ALA A 69 7.57 -11.59 -0.20
C ALA A 69 7.11 -10.13 -0.02
N ASN A 70 6.40 -9.57 -1.02
CA ASN A 70 5.80 -8.23 -0.92
C ASN A 70 4.76 -8.16 0.21
N PHE A 71 3.88 -9.15 0.33
CA PHE A 71 2.90 -9.20 1.41
C PHE A 71 3.54 -9.47 2.79
N ALA A 72 4.61 -10.25 2.85
CA ALA A 72 5.39 -10.41 4.07
C ALA A 72 5.99 -9.07 4.55
N THR A 73 6.42 -8.19 3.62
CA THR A 73 6.81 -6.81 3.94
C THR A 73 5.66 -6.05 4.62
N ALA A 74 4.44 -6.18 4.12
CA ALA A 74 3.26 -5.52 4.69
C ALA A 74 2.92 -6.05 6.09
N VAL A 75 3.04 -7.37 6.33
CA VAL A 75 2.88 -7.96 7.67
C VAL A 75 3.93 -7.42 8.64
N GLY A 76 5.20 -7.29 8.19
CA GLY A 76 6.27 -6.68 8.98
C GLY A 76 5.94 -5.22 9.37
N MET A 77 5.41 -4.44 8.43
CA MET A 77 4.96 -3.06 8.70
C MET A 77 3.84 -3.02 9.76
N MET A 78 2.86 -3.91 9.66
CA MET A 78 1.74 -4.02 10.58
C MET A 78 2.21 -4.34 12.01
N VAL A 79 3.04 -5.35 12.15
CA VAL A 79 3.58 -5.79 13.45
C VAL A 79 4.38 -4.67 14.09
N MET A 80 5.24 -4.00 13.33
CA MET A 80 6.06 -2.89 13.84
C MET A 80 5.20 -1.70 14.29
N GLY A 81 4.01 -1.51 13.72
CA GLY A 81 3.09 -0.42 14.08
C GLY A 81 2.80 -0.32 15.59
N VAL A 82 2.71 -1.45 16.30
CA VAL A 82 2.50 -1.46 17.77
C VAL A 82 3.78 -1.08 18.52
N PHE A 83 4.95 -1.44 17.99
CA PHE A 83 6.24 -1.20 18.64
C PHE A 83 6.79 0.22 18.41
N VAL A 84 6.34 0.91 17.37
CA VAL A 84 6.91 2.19 16.92
C VAL A 84 6.92 3.22 18.05
N PHE A 85 5.79 3.46 18.74
CA PHE A 85 5.70 4.45 19.80
C PHE A 85 6.59 4.10 21.00
N PRO A 86 6.51 2.90 21.59
CA PRO A 86 7.42 2.48 22.65
C PRO A 86 8.89 2.63 22.29
N ILE A 87 9.27 2.33 21.04
CA ILE A 87 10.65 2.44 20.57
C ILE A 87 11.08 3.90 20.48
N ILE A 88 10.26 4.78 19.88
CA ILE A 88 10.56 6.21 19.72
C ILE A 88 10.75 6.89 21.08
N TYR A 89 9.92 6.58 22.07
CA TYR A 89 10.07 7.17 23.41
C TYR A 89 11.22 6.56 24.23
N ARG A 90 11.68 5.35 23.89
CA ARG A 90 12.76 4.66 24.60
C ARG A 90 14.14 5.00 24.06
N PHE A 91 14.27 5.20 22.74
CA PHE A 91 15.54 5.47 22.07
C PHE A 91 15.65 6.94 21.65
N ARG A 92 16.88 7.40 21.45
CA ARG A 92 17.15 8.72 20.88
C ARG A 92 16.87 8.68 19.38
N PHE A 93 16.50 9.83 18.79
CA PHE A 93 16.25 9.90 17.35
C PHE A 93 17.45 9.45 16.52
N LEU A 94 18.65 9.92 16.88
CA LEU A 94 19.87 9.54 16.16
C LEU A 94 20.10 8.02 16.24
N ASP A 95 20.04 7.43 17.44
CA ASP A 95 20.27 5.99 17.62
C ASP A 95 19.26 5.15 16.85
N LEU A 96 18.00 5.58 16.84
CA LEU A 96 16.91 4.90 16.12
C LEU A 96 17.09 4.99 14.60
N LEU A 97 17.41 6.17 14.10
CA LEU A 97 17.62 6.35 12.65
C LEU A 97 18.89 5.63 12.20
N VAL A 98 20.01 5.76 12.91
CA VAL A 98 21.26 5.06 12.59
C VAL A 98 21.05 3.54 12.64
N GLY A 99 20.42 3.01 13.68
CA GLY A 99 20.11 1.58 13.78
C GLY A 99 19.19 1.10 12.66
N GLY A 100 18.16 1.88 12.35
CA GLY A 100 17.23 1.58 11.25
C GLY A 100 17.91 1.54 9.90
N PHE A 101 18.70 2.57 9.55
CA PHE A 101 19.43 2.61 8.28
C PHE A 101 20.51 1.51 8.19
N SER A 102 21.20 1.21 9.30
CA SER A 102 22.17 0.09 9.34
C SER A 102 21.50 -1.25 9.06
N LEU A 103 20.33 -1.51 9.68
CA LEU A 103 19.55 -2.72 9.40
C LEU A 103 19.06 -2.76 7.94
N LEU A 104 18.61 -1.63 7.38
CA LEU A 104 18.18 -1.54 6.00
C LEU A 104 19.33 -1.89 5.03
N ILE A 105 20.55 -1.41 5.29
CA ILE A 105 21.76 -1.72 4.52
C ILE A 105 22.06 -3.22 4.55
N VAL A 106 22.10 -3.82 5.74
CA VAL A 106 22.41 -5.24 5.91
C VAL A 106 21.37 -6.12 5.25
N LEU A 107 20.07 -5.88 5.51
CA LEU A 107 18.98 -6.68 4.97
C LEU A 107 18.88 -6.55 3.43
N SER A 108 19.13 -5.36 2.89
CA SER A 108 19.16 -5.13 1.44
C SER A 108 20.32 -5.88 0.80
N GLY A 109 21.51 -5.87 1.44
CA GLY A 109 22.67 -6.64 0.98
C GLY A 109 22.41 -8.14 0.96
N ILE A 110 21.81 -8.68 2.02
CA ILE A 110 21.41 -10.10 2.08
C ILE A 110 20.40 -10.43 0.97
N SER A 111 19.40 -9.56 0.76
CA SER A 111 18.39 -9.75 -0.29
C SER A 111 18.98 -9.69 -1.70
N ALA A 112 19.99 -8.84 -1.94
CA ALA A 112 20.68 -8.74 -3.23
C ALA A 112 21.52 -10.00 -3.57
N LEU A 113 22.08 -10.64 -2.55
CA LEU A 113 22.96 -11.81 -2.73
C LEU A 113 22.23 -13.15 -2.65
N SER A 114 20.98 -13.16 -2.14
CA SER A 114 20.26 -14.41 -1.91
C SER A 114 19.40 -14.81 -3.12
N GLU A 115 19.49 -16.08 -3.48
CA GLU A 115 18.61 -16.75 -4.45
C GLU A 115 17.53 -17.61 -3.75
N SER A 116 17.59 -17.72 -2.42
CA SER A 116 16.62 -18.50 -1.64
C SER A 116 15.35 -17.70 -1.37
N VAL A 117 14.20 -18.22 -1.80
CA VAL A 117 12.87 -17.62 -1.54
C VAL A 117 12.62 -17.40 -0.05
N ALA A 118 12.99 -18.37 0.79
CA ALA A 118 12.79 -18.26 2.25
C ALA A 118 13.56 -17.09 2.87
N VAL A 119 14.81 -16.89 2.43
CA VAL A 119 15.64 -15.75 2.88
C VAL A 119 15.05 -14.44 2.39
N ILE A 120 14.61 -14.37 1.13
CA ILE A 120 13.98 -13.16 0.57
C ILE A 120 12.69 -12.81 1.32
N VAL A 121 11.84 -13.79 1.65
CA VAL A 121 10.62 -13.58 2.43
C VAL A 121 10.92 -13.07 3.84
N LEU A 122 11.89 -13.69 4.53
CA LEU A 122 12.32 -13.28 5.87
C LEU A 122 12.90 -11.87 5.86
N CYS A 123 13.82 -11.58 4.94
CA CYS A 123 14.38 -10.23 4.77
C CYS A 123 13.29 -9.21 4.44
N SER A 124 12.33 -9.55 3.59
CA SER A 124 11.20 -8.69 3.23
C SER A 124 10.35 -8.34 4.44
N PHE A 125 10.03 -9.32 5.29
CA PHE A 125 9.31 -9.10 6.54
C PHE A 125 10.06 -8.12 7.46
N LEU A 126 11.35 -8.35 7.67
CA LEU A 126 12.19 -7.49 8.52
C LEU A 126 12.37 -6.09 7.92
N LEU A 127 12.58 -5.99 6.60
CA LEU A 127 12.66 -4.71 5.88
C LEU A 127 11.36 -3.92 6.05
N GLY A 128 10.19 -4.57 5.99
CA GLY A 128 8.90 -3.93 6.27
C GLY A 128 8.82 -3.31 7.65
N ALA A 129 9.26 -4.04 8.67
CA ALA A 129 9.32 -3.55 10.05
C ALA A 129 10.27 -2.34 10.18
N VAL A 130 11.47 -2.44 9.64
CA VAL A 130 12.47 -1.36 9.64
C VAL A 130 11.95 -0.13 8.90
N ARG A 131 11.27 -0.31 7.76
CA ARG A 131 10.65 0.77 6.99
C ARG A 131 9.72 1.64 7.82
N VAL A 132 8.78 1.04 8.54
CA VAL A 132 7.83 1.79 9.38
C VAL A 132 8.56 2.49 10.51
N ALA A 133 9.53 1.84 11.15
CA ALA A 133 10.33 2.43 12.21
C ALA A 133 11.05 3.70 11.74
N ILE A 134 11.75 3.63 10.60
CA ILE A 134 12.46 4.78 10.03
C ILE A 134 11.49 5.90 9.63
N MET A 135 10.39 5.58 8.93
CA MET A 135 9.45 6.58 8.43
C MET A 135 8.81 7.36 9.59
N VAL A 136 8.32 6.65 10.60
CA VAL A 136 7.73 7.31 11.78
C VAL A 136 8.79 8.06 12.59
N ALA A 137 10.01 7.51 12.73
CA ALA A 137 11.11 8.21 13.39
C ALA A 137 11.47 9.53 12.69
N ILE A 138 11.49 9.57 11.35
CA ILE A 138 11.72 10.81 10.60
C ILE A 138 10.61 11.83 10.86
N ILE A 139 9.34 11.39 10.83
CA ILE A 139 8.18 12.27 11.13
C ILE A 139 8.30 12.87 12.52
N PHE A 140 8.61 12.05 13.54
CA PHE A 140 8.79 12.53 14.90
C PHE A 140 10.01 13.44 15.04
N THR A 141 11.10 13.12 14.36
CA THR A 141 12.31 13.96 14.34
C THR A 141 12.02 15.34 13.75
N LEU A 142 11.23 15.41 12.67
CA LEU A 142 10.79 16.67 12.08
C LEU A 142 9.83 17.42 13.01
N ALA A 143 8.81 16.77 13.52
CA ALA A 143 7.78 17.42 14.34
C ALA A 143 8.30 17.85 15.71
N GLU A 144 8.92 16.95 16.46
CA GLU A 144 9.39 17.25 17.83
C GLU A 144 10.80 17.84 17.82
N GLY A 145 11.70 17.33 16.98
CA GLY A 145 13.10 17.76 16.94
C GLY A 145 13.30 19.13 16.30
N VAL A 146 12.62 19.40 15.17
CA VAL A 146 12.78 20.65 14.43
C VAL A 146 11.72 21.68 14.81
N LEU A 147 10.44 21.28 14.76
CA LEU A 147 9.33 22.20 15.04
C LEU A 147 9.05 22.36 16.54
N GLY A 148 9.64 21.54 17.40
CA GLY A 148 9.39 21.59 18.85
C GLY A 148 7.94 21.29 19.24
N VAL A 149 7.18 20.63 18.36
CA VAL A 149 5.77 20.32 18.60
C VAL A 149 5.65 18.96 19.27
N ASN A 150 4.97 18.87 20.39
CA ASN A 150 4.72 17.59 21.05
C ASN A 150 3.70 16.78 20.24
N VAL A 151 4.18 15.76 19.51
CA VAL A 151 3.32 14.92 18.64
C VAL A 151 2.25 14.20 19.44
N ALA A 152 2.53 13.75 20.66
CA ALA A 152 1.55 13.08 21.50
C ALA A 152 0.37 13.99 21.85
N SER A 153 0.62 15.27 22.18
CA SER A 153 -0.45 16.25 22.47
C SER A 153 -1.22 16.65 21.22
N VAL A 154 -0.56 16.69 20.05
CA VAL A 154 -1.26 16.97 18.77
C VAL A 154 -2.16 15.79 18.36
N LEU A 155 -1.71 14.56 18.57
CA LEU A 155 -2.51 13.36 18.25
C LEU A 155 -3.68 13.16 19.23
N SER A 156 -3.50 13.50 20.48
CA SER A 156 -4.50 13.39 21.55
C SER A 156 -4.49 14.66 22.39
N PRO A 157 -5.21 15.70 21.95
CA PRO A 157 -5.29 16.96 22.69
C PRO A 157 -5.85 16.76 24.10
N PRO A 158 -5.33 17.48 25.12
CA PRO A 158 -5.90 17.47 26.47
C PRO A 158 -7.37 17.92 26.47
N ASP A 159 -8.19 17.35 27.36
CA ASP A 159 -9.63 17.62 27.44
C ASP A 159 -9.94 19.11 27.75
N ASP A 160 -9.01 19.84 28.37
CA ASP A 160 -9.13 21.25 28.73
C ASP A 160 -8.78 22.22 27.57
N THR A 161 -8.50 21.70 26.38
CA THR A 161 -8.11 22.55 25.24
C THR A 161 -9.28 23.36 24.73
N PRO A 162 -9.18 24.72 24.62
CA PRO A 162 -10.24 25.57 24.07
C PRO A 162 -10.66 25.14 22.66
N LYS A 163 -11.97 25.18 22.35
CA LYS A 163 -12.51 24.71 21.06
C LYS A 163 -11.85 25.37 19.85
N THR A 164 -11.58 26.68 19.92
CA THR A 164 -10.88 27.42 18.84
C THR A 164 -9.47 26.91 18.56
N ASN A 165 -8.75 26.48 19.58
CA ASN A 165 -7.43 25.91 19.44
C ASN A 165 -7.49 24.47 18.92
N LEU A 166 -8.52 23.71 19.31
CA LEU A 166 -8.77 22.36 18.84
C LEU A 166 -9.05 22.34 17.33
N ASP A 167 -9.85 23.29 16.82
CA ASP A 167 -10.15 23.39 15.38
C ASP A 167 -8.91 23.74 14.56
N LYS A 168 -8.06 24.66 15.05
CA LYS A 168 -6.76 24.95 14.41
C LYS A 168 -5.84 23.75 14.37
N VAL A 169 -5.70 23.03 15.49
CA VAL A 169 -4.85 21.82 15.60
C VAL A 169 -5.39 20.72 14.67
N ASN A 170 -6.70 20.52 14.61
CA ASN A 170 -7.33 19.54 13.72
C ASN A 170 -7.09 19.88 12.25
N THR A 171 -7.22 21.14 11.86
CA THR A 171 -6.97 21.59 10.50
C THR A 171 -5.52 21.39 10.11
N LEU A 172 -4.59 21.80 10.98
CA LEU A 172 -3.15 21.62 10.73
C LEU A 172 -2.74 20.15 10.65
N ARG A 173 -3.29 19.30 11.54
CA ARG A 173 -3.11 17.86 11.50
C ARG A 173 -3.62 17.27 10.19
N GLY A 174 -4.78 17.70 9.71
CA GLY A 174 -5.32 17.26 8.43
C GLY A 174 -4.41 17.62 7.26
N VAL A 175 -3.92 18.86 7.20
CA VAL A 175 -2.97 19.31 6.16
C VAL A 175 -1.66 18.52 6.23
N ALA A 176 -1.10 18.35 7.43
CA ALA A 176 0.14 17.59 7.62
C ALA A 176 0.01 16.13 7.18
N ILE A 177 -1.08 15.46 7.54
CA ILE A 177 -1.34 14.08 7.13
C ILE A 177 -1.48 13.99 5.60
N ASN A 178 -2.19 14.92 4.96
CA ASN A 178 -2.27 14.96 3.49
C ASN A 178 -0.89 15.13 2.84
N ALA A 179 -0.04 16.01 3.36
CA ALA A 179 1.32 16.21 2.86
C ALA A 179 2.19 14.94 3.03
N ILE A 180 2.12 14.28 4.19
CA ILE A 180 2.86 13.04 4.46
C ILE A 180 2.40 11.92 3.51
N TYR A 181 1.09 11.74 3.31
CA TYR A 181 0.57 10.73 2.38
C TYR A 181 0.95 11.04 0.93
N LEU A 182 0.92 12.31 0.51
CA LEU A 182 1.35 12.71 -0.82
C LEU A 182 2.82 12.34 -1.04
N LEU A 183 3.69 12.67 -0.08
CA LEU A 183 5.10 12.33 -0.13
C LEU A 183 5.31 10.80 -0.21
N MET A 184 4.66 10.05 0.70
CA MET A 184 4.81 8.59 0.78
C MET A 184 4.35 7.88 -0.50
N LEU A 185 3.17 8.21 -1.02
CA LEU A 185 2.62 7.57 -2.21
C LEU A 185 3.41 7.96 -3.46
N SER A 186 3.81 9.23 -3.56
CA SER A 186 4.62 9.72 -4.68
C SER A 186 5.99 9.02 -4.73
N ILE A 187 6.72 8.97 -3.61
CA ILE A 187 8.01 8.28 -3.56
C ILE A 187 7.84 6.79 -3.84
N GLY A 188 6.78 6.15 -3.31
CA GLY A 188 6.48 4.75 -3.59
C GLY A 188 6.29 4.47 -5.08
N GLN A 189 5.56 5.33 -5.79
CA GLN A 189 5.34 5.21 -7.23
C GLN A 189 6.62 5.47 -8.04
N MET A 190 7.39 6.49 -7.66
CA MET A 190 8.70 6.76 -8.26
C MET A 190 9.66 5.57 -8.07
N GLY A 191 9.64 4.98 -6.87
CA GLY A 191 10.40 3.77 -6.57
C GLY A 191 9.99 2.59 -7.45
N SER A 192 8.70 2.39 -7.67
CA SER A 192 8.19 1.34 -8.56
C SER A 192 8.72 1.51 -9.99
N TYR A 193 8.65 2.72 -10.54
CA TYR A 193 9.19 3.01 -11.87
C TYR A 193 10.71 2.82 -11.94
N LEU A 194 11.46 3.34 -10.97
CA LEU A 194 12.91 3.22 -10.91
C LEU A 194 13.36 1.75 -10.83
N THR A 195 12.70 0.95 -10.01
CA THR A 195 13.04 -0.47 -9.86
C THR A 195 12.68 -1.28 -11.10
N SER A 196 11.57 -0.95 -11.79
CA SER A 196 11.23 -1.55 -13.10
C SER A 196 12.29 -1.21 -14.15
N TYR A 197 12.72 0.05 -14.18
CA TYR A 197 13.77 0.50 -15.10
C TYR A 197 15.10 -0.21 -14.88
N ILE A 198 15.52 -0.33 -13.61
CA ILE A 198 16.76 -1.03 -13.23
C ILE A 198 16.68 -2.51 -13.57
N ALA A 199 15.57 -3.17 -13.23
CA ALA A 199 15.41 -4.61 -13.45
C ALA A 199 15.33 -4.98 -14.93
N TYR A 200 14.79 -4.11 -15.78
CA TYR A 200 14.69 -4.32 -17.22
C TYR A 200 16.02 -4.13 -17.94
N HIS A 201 16.79 -3.08 -17.64
CA HIS A 201 18.06 -2.79 -18.31
C HIS A 201 19.25 -3.51 -17.70
N PHE A 202 19.13 -3.91 -16.43
CA PHE A 202 20.17 -4.57 -15.66
C PHE A 202 19.60 -5.82 -14.98
N ARG A 203 20.29 -6.34 -13.96
CA ARG A 203 19.78 -7.43 -13.13
C ARG A 203 18.90 -6.87 -12.01
N TRP A 204 17.86 -7.60 -11.60
CA TRP A 204 16.95 -7.19 -10.53
C TRP A 204 17.66 -6.91 -9.18
N GLN A 205 18.81 -7.60 -8.92
CA GLN A 205 19.63 -7.42 -7.71
C GLN A 205 20.14 -5.98 -7.57
N TYR A 206 20.39 -5.29 -8.69
CA TYR A 206 20.86 -3.90 -8.66
C TYR A 206 19.84 -2.94 -8.02
N SER A 207 18.56 -3.29 -8.00
CA SER A 207 17.54 -2.50 -7.28
C SER A 207 17.84 -2.45 -5.79
N TYR A 208 18.24 -3.58 -5.20
CA TYR A 208 18.64 -3.63 -3.79
C TYR A 208 19.97 -2.92 -3.53
N LEU A 209 20.94 -3.04 -4.45
CA LEU A 209 22.22 -2.37 -4.33
C LEU A 209 22.08 -0.84 -4.40
N VAL A 210 21.20 -0.33 -5.28
CA VAL A 210 20.86 1.11 -5.34
C VAL A 210 20.23 1.57 -4.04
N MET A 211 19.27 0.81 -3.49
CA MET A 211 18.66 1.14 -2.21
C MET A 211 19.68 1.13 -1.07
N MET A 212 20.59 0.14 -1.05
CA MET A 212 21.69 0.06 -0.09
C MET A 212 22.62 1.27 -0.19
N ALA A 213 23.00 1.67 -1.40
CA ALA A 213 23.86 2.86 -1.63
C ALA A 213 23.17 4.14 -1.12
N MET A 214 21.89 4.32 -1.43
CA MET A 214 21.10 5.46 -0.92
C MET A 214 21.00 5.45 0.61
N ALA A 215 20.85 4.27 1.22
CA ALA A 215 20.81 4.13 2.67
C ALA A 215 22.18 4.46 3.31
N ILE A 216 23.30 4.08 2.69
CA ILE A 216 24.65 4.43 3.14
C ILE A 216 24.85 5.95 3.10
N ILE A 217 24.49 6.59 1.97
CA ILE A 217 24.55 8.07 1.84
C ILE A 217 23.68 8.72 2.93
N GLY A 218 22.49 8.21 3.16
CA GLY A 218 21.59 8.68 4.21
C GLY A 218 22.18 8.53 5.61
N LEU A 219 22.81 7.38 5.90
CA LEU A 219 23.48 7.12 7.19
C LEU A 219 24.63 8.11 7.43
N ILE A 220 25.47 8.35 6.43
CA ILE A 220 26.55 9.32 6.51
C ILE A 220 25.99 10.73 6.75
N ALA A 221 24.95 11.12 6.01
CA ALA A 221 24.30 12.41 6.17
C ALA A 221 23.74 12.60 7.59
N LEU A 222 23.10 11.56 8.18
CA LEU A 222 22.59 11.59 9.55
C LEU A 222 23.71 11.82 10.57
N LEU A 223 24.81 11.08 10.47
CA LEU A 223 25.96 11.19 11.39
C LEU A 223 26.66 12.56 11.28
N VAL A 224 26.66 13.15 10.10
CA VAL A 224 27.27 14.45 9.84
C VAL A 224 26.40 15.60 10.36
N ILE A 225 25.07 15.51 10.25
CA ILE A 225 24.15 16.64 10.47
C ILE A 225 23.55 16.65 11.89
N LEU A 226 23.17 15.49 12.43
CA LEU A 226 22.47 15.41 13.70
C LEU A 226 23.43 15.49 14.89
N VAL A 227 22.97 16.14 15.95
CA VAL A 227 23.66 16.15 17.25
C VAL A 227 23.18 14.95 18.08
N PRO A 228 24.09 14.20 18.74
CA PRO A 228 23.69 13.18 19.69
C PRO A 228 23.04 13.84 20.91
N ASN A 229 21.73 13.94 20.90
CA ASN A 229 20.96 14.60 21.95
C ASN A 229 20.94 13.74 23.22
N ARG A 230 21.68 14.17 24.26
CA ARG A 230 21.81 13.45 25.51
C ARG A 230 20.65 13.64 26.51
N GLU A 231 19.89 14.75 26.36
CA GLU A 231 18.97 15.22 27.41
C GLU A 231 17.53 14.72 27.22
N ARG A 232 17.18 14.07 26.13
CA ARG A 232 15.85 13.50 25.99
C ARG A 232 15.69 12.34 26.96
N GLY A 233 14.88 12.56 28.01
CA GLY A 233 14.65 11.57 29.06
C GLY A 233 14.12 10.28 28.46
N ARG A 234 14.84 9.18 28.70
CA ARG A 234 14.39 7.83 28.32
C ARG A 234 13.15 7.50 29.15
N GLN A 235 11.98 7.73 28.57
CA GLN A 235 10.75 7.27 29.21
C GLN A 235 10.75 5.75 29.18
N LYS A 236 10.56 5.12 30.35
CA LYS A 236 10.42 3.66 30.45
C LYS A 236 9.02 3.23 29.96
N VAL A 237 8.77 3.36 28.66
CA VAL A 237 7.56 2.85 28.05
C VAL A 237 7.70 1.33 27.89
N ALA A 238 6.71 0.59 28.37
CA ALA A 238 6.73 -0.86 28.29
C ALA A 238 6.51 -1.32 26.84
N LEU A 239 7.35 -2.22 26.37
CA LEU A 239 7.19 -2.86 25.06
C LEU A 239 5.97 -3.79 25.05
N PRO A 240 5.30 -3.93 23.90
CA PRO A 240 4.24 -4.92 23.72
C PRO A 240 4.73 -6.34 24.01
N PRO A 241 3.85 -7.24 24.48
CA PRO A 241 4.24 -8.60 24.83
C PRO A 241 4.56 -9.43 23.56
N LEU A 242 5.75 -10.00 23.49
CA LEU A 242 6.17 -10.86 22.37
C LEU A 242 5.28 -12.09 22.21
N ASN A 243 4.76 -12.63 23.31
CA ASN A 243 3.87 -13.79 23.31
C ASN A 243 2.57 -13.58 22.51
N ALA A 244 2.09 -12.33 22.37
CA ALA A 244 0.94 -12.02 21.53
C ALA A 244 1.36 -11.58 20.11
N THR A 245 2.59 -11.04 19.97
CA THR A 245 3.14 -10.62 18.69
C THR A 245 3.42 -11.80 17.76
N ILE A 246 4.05 -12.86 18.29
CA ILE A 246 4.40 -14.06 17.51
C ILE A 246 3.16 -14.71 16.88
N PRO A 247 2.09 -15.05 17.63
CA PRO A 247 0.93 -15.68 17.02
C PRO A 247 0.17 -14.77 16.07
N SER A 248 0.11 -13.45 16.31
CA SER A 248 -0.48 -12.51 15.34
C SER A 248 0.30 -12.49 14.03
N THR A 249 1.64 -12.49 14.10
CA THR A 249 2.50 -12.53 12.92
C THR A 249 2.31 -13.82 12.12
N LEU A 250 2.33 -14.97 12.80
CA LEU A 250 2.11 -16.28 12.16
C LEU A 250 0.74 -16.37 11.50
N PHE A 251 -0.30 -15.88 12.16
CA PHE A 251 -1.66 -15.85 11.62
C PHE A 251 -1.71 -15.07 10.30
N PHE A 252 -1.20 -13.83 10.29
CA PHE A 252 -1.26 -13.00 9.08
C PHE A 252 -0.32 -13.48 7.97
N LEU A 253 0.84 -14.06 8.29
CA LEU A 253 1.69 -14.70 7.29
C LEU A 253 1.03 -15.93 6.68
N ALA A 254 0.41 -16.78 7.50
CA ALA A 254 -0.32 -17.96 7.01
C ALA A 254 -1.54 -17.55 6.16
N LEU A 255 -2.29 -16.54 6.58
CA LEU A 255 -3.43 -16.01 5.82
C LEU A 255 -3.00 -15.43 4.47
N THR A 256 -1.93 -14.63 4.45
CA THR A 256 -1.38 -14.08 3.19
C THR A 256 -0.83 -15.18 2.29
N TYR A 257 -0.23 -16.24 2.85
CA TYR A 257 0.20 -17.41 2.10
C TYR A 257 -0.98 -18.10 1.40
N ILE A 258 -2.05 -18.41 2.14
CA ILE A 258 -3.26 -19.06 1.59
C ILE A 258 -3.85 -18.21 0.45
N LEU A 259 -4.01 -16.90 0.65
CA LEU A 259 -4.61 -16.02 -0.34
C LEU A 259 -3.71 -15.80 -1.58
N THR A 260 -2.39 -15.87 -1.43
CA THR A 260 -1.45 -15.71 -2.54
C THR A 260 -1.33 -16.98 -3.38
N TYR A 261 -1.21 -18.12 -2.73
CA TYR A 261 -0.96 -19.39 -3.40
C TYR A 261 -2.23 -20.21 -3.67
N GLY A 262 -3.38 -19.83 -3.10
CA GLY A 262 -4.61 -20.63 -3.20
C GLY A 262 -4.99 -20.99 -4.62
N LYS A 263 -4.90 -20.02 -5.56
CA LYS A 263 -5.17 -20.25 -6.98
C LYS A 263 -4.16 -21.22 -7.63
N THR A 264 -2.87 -21.11 -7.28
CA THR A 264 -1.78 -21.87 -7.89
C THR A 264 -1.76 -23.31 -7.42
N PHE A 265 -2.15 -23.57 -6.17
CA PHE A 265 -2.19 -24.89 -5.54
C PHE A 265 -3.61 -25.45 -5.37
N ASP A 266 -4.56 -24.93 -6.13
CA ASP A 266 -5.95 -25.40 -6.11
C ASP A 266 -6.60 -25.40 -4.71
N TRP A 267 -6.32 -24.33 -3.96
CA TRP A 267 -6.84 -24.07 -2.62
C TRP A 267 -6.55 -25.25 -1.65
N PHE A 268 -7.54 -25.68 -0.89
CA PHE A 268 -7.40 -26.73 0.13
C PHE A 268 -7.23 -28.16 -0.43
N ALA A 269 -7.16 -28.34 -1.75
CA ALA A 269 -6.79 -29.61 -2.35
C ALA A 269 -5.31 -29.96 -2.12
N ASP A 270 -4.43 -28.93 -2.06
CA ASP A 270 -3.00 -29.13 -1.77
C ASP A 270 -2.75 -29.13 -0.25
N MET A 271 -1.92 -30.09 0.19
CA MET A 271 -1.53 -30.25 1.59
C MET A 271 -0.84 -28.99 2.16
N ARG A 272 -0.11 -28.24 1.34
CA ARG A 272 0.61 -27.01 1.75
C ARG A 272 -0.37 -25.93 2.22
N ILE A 273 -1.46 -25.73 1.50
CA ILE A 273 -2.51 -24.76 1.87
C ILE A 273 -3.25 -25.24 3.11
N SER A 274 -3.54 -26.55 3.20
CA SER A 274 -4.19 -27.15 4.39
C SER A 274 -3.34 -27.00 5.65
N VAL A 275 -2.02 -27.23 5.56
CA VAL A 275 -1.08 -26.98 6.67
C VAL A 275 -1.04 -25.48 7.04
N ALA A 276 -0.98 -24.58 6.07
CA ALA A 276 -1.06 -23.15 6.34
C ALA A 276 -2.38 -22.76 7.03
N GLY A 277 -3.48 -23.39 6.64
CA GLY A 277 -4.79 -23.24 7.31
C GLY A 277 -4.77 -23.67 8.77
N CYS A 278 -4.16 -24.83 9.06
CA CYS A 278 -3.97 -25.29 10.44
C CYS A 278 -3.10 -24.32 11.26
N ILE A 279 -1.99 -23.82 10.69
CA ILE A 279 -1.14 -22.83 11.34
C ILE A 279 -1.93 -21.55 11.61
N ALA A 280 -2.75 -21.08 10.68
CA ALA A 280 -3.59 -19.92 10.86
C ALA A 280 -4.59 -20.12 12.01
N LEU A 281 -5.28 -21.25 12.07
CA LEU A 281 -6.26 -21.54 13.12
C LEU A 281 -5.62 -21.64 14.50
N VAL A 282 -4.51 -22.38 14.62
CA VAL A 282 -3.77 -22.55 15.89
C VAL A 282 -3.21 -21.21 16.37
N SER A 283 -2.62 -20.42 15.48
CA SER A 283 -2.07 -19.11 15.84
C SER A 283 -3.15 -18.09 16.20
N ALA A 284 -4.33 -18.13 15.54
CA ALA A 284 -5.48 -17.31 15.92
C ALA A 284 -5.99 -17.67 17.32
N GLY A 285 -6.16 -18.97 17.61
CA GLY A 285 -6.56 -19.45 18.94
C GLY A 285 -5.57 -19.02 20.03
N TRP A 286 -4.27 -19.20 19.76
CA TRP A 286 -3.22 -18.74 20.68
C TRP A 286 -3.27 -17.24 20.92
N PHE A 287 -3.43 -16.42 19.86
CA PHE A 287 -3.57 -14.98 19.96
C PHE A 287 -4.77 -14.58 20.84
N ILE A 288 -5.94 -15.20 20.63
CA ILE A 288 -7.16 -14.92 21.39
C ILE A 288 -6.95 -15.25 22.88
N VAL A 289 -6.35 -16.39 23.21
CA VAL A 289 -6.04 -16.79 24.58
C VAL A 289 -5.08 -15.79 25.24
N GLN A 290 -3.99 -15.42 24.56
CA GLN A 290 -3.04 -14.43 25.06
C GLN A 290 -3.68 -13.06 25.27
N GLN A 291 -4.52 -12.62 24.35
CA GLN A 291 -5.20 -11.34 24.43
C GLN A 291 -6.24 -11.29 25.58
N SER A 292 -6.86 -12.43 25.91
CA SER A 292 -7.83 -12.52 27.00
C SER A 292 -7.19 -12.68 28.39
N THR A 293 -6.07 -13.42 28.49
CA THR A 293 -5.44 -13.77 29.78
C THR A 293 -4.39 -12.75 30.25
N THR A 294 -3.76 -12.03 29.32
CA THR A 294 -2.65 -11.13 29.66
C THR A 294 -3.16 -9.77 30.10
N LYS A 295 -2.66 -9.26 31.25
CA LYS A 295 -2.99 -7.93 31.79
C LYS A 295 -2.58 -6.80 30.81
N ARG A 296 -1.45 -6.96 30.10
CA ARG A 296 -1.00 -6.03 29.06
C ARG A 296 -1.44 -6.55 27.69
N LYS A 297 -2.50 -5.98 27.18
CA LYS A 297 -3.05 -6.35 25.87
C LYS A 297 -2.12 -5.89 24.76
N PHE A 298 -1.96 -6.72 23.72
CA PHE A 298 -1.24 -6.35 22.50
C PHE A 298 -1.98 -5.27 21.73
N LEU A 299 -3.30 -5.44 21.56
CA LEU A 299 -4.21 -4.49 20.93
C LEU A 299 -5.31 -4.08 21.92
N ASP A 300 -5.63 -2.80 21.99
CA ASP A 300 -6.81 -2.33 22.69
C ASP A 300 -8.02 -2.36 21.75
N PHE A 301 -8.76 -3.45 21.76
CA PHE A 301 -9.95 -3.62 20.90
C PHE A 301 -11.05 -2.58 21.14
N LYS A 302 -11.01 -1.82 22.24
CA LYS A 302 -11.92 -0.69 22.45
C LYS A 302 -11.79 0.38 21.36
N VAL A 303 -10.60 0.49 20.72
CA VAL A 303 -10.40 1.37 19.58
C VAL A 303 -11.29 0.96 18.41
N CYS A 304 -11.45 -0.34 18.18
CA CYS A 304 -12.28 -0.88 17.11
C CYS A 304 -13.79 -0.78 17.38
N THR A 305 -14.23 -0.34 18.57
CA THR A 305 -15.65 -0.11 18.87
C THR A 305 -16.10 1.34 18.62
N ILE A 306 -15.16 2.24 18.34
CA ILE A 306 -15.45 3.65 18.05
C ILE A 306 -16.03 3.74 16.63
N PRO A 307 -17.25 4.28 16.44
CA PRO A 307 -17.91 4.29 15.12
C PRO A 307 -17.08 4.95 14.00
N GLY A 308 -16.38 6.05 14.32
CA GLY A 308 -15.53 6.72 13.35
C GLY A 308 -14.30 5.89 12.94
N VAL A 309 -13.74 5.12 13.86
CA VAL A 309 -12.65 4.18 13.58
C VAL A 309 -13.15 3.02 12.72
N ILE A 310 -14.32 2.46 13.02
CA ILE A 310 -14.94 1.39 12.20
C ILE A 310 -15.16 1.88 10.77
N LEU A 311 -15.73 3.07 10.60
CA LEU A 311 -15.92 3.67 9.27
C LEU A 311 -14.60 3.80 8.52
N ALA A 312 -13.57 4.34 9.17
CA ALA A 312 -12.25 4.50 8.55
C ALA A 312 -11.64 3.15 8.12
N LEU A 313 -11.76 2.11 8.96
CA LEU A 313 -11.25 0.76 8.65
C LEU A 313 -12.00 0.11 7.47
N ILE A 314 -13.33 0.20 7.46
CA ILE A 314 -14.14 -0.29 6.34
C ILE A 314 -13.79 0.46 5.06
N CYS A 315 -13.66 1.79 5.12
CA CYS A 315 -13.25 2.58 3.96
C CYS A 315 -11.84 2.22 3.48
N PHE A 316 -10.88 1.92 4.38
CA PHE A 316 -9.56 1.43 4.00
C PHE A 316 -9.64 0.08 3.28
N LEU A 317 -10.45 -0.84 3.77
CA LEU A 317 -10.63 -2.14 3.11
C LEU A 317 -11.24 -1.97 1.71
N LEU A 318 -12.34 -1.24 1.62
CA LEU A 318 -13.09 -1.03 0.37
C LEU A 318 -12.25 -0.29 -0.68
N VAL A 319 -11.53 0.77 -0.28
CA VAL A 319 -10.66 1.50 -1.22
C VAL A 319 -9.53 0.65 -1.74
N MET A 320 -8.97 -0.25 -0.92
CA MET A 320 -7.91 -1.15 -1.37
C MET A 320 -8.41 -2.23 -2.33
N ILE A 321 -9.60 -2.79 -2.05
CA ILE A 321 -10.24 -3.73 -2.98
C ILE A 321 -10.51 -3.03 -4.32
N LEU A 322 -11.09 -1.83 -4.32
CA LEU A 322 -11.32 -1.08 -5.55
C LEU A 322 -10.00 -0.65 -6.25
N ALA A 323 -8.96 -0.31 -5.49
CA ALA A 323 -7.65 0.04 -6.04
C ALA A 323 -6.98 -1.16 -6.75
N ALA A 324 -7.26 -2.39 -6.28
CA ALA A 324 -6.78 -3.61 -6.91
C ALA A 324 -7.33 -3.82 -8.34
N SER A 325 -8.34 -3.03 -8.78
CA SER A 325 -8.74 -2.92 -10.19
C SER A 325 -7.59 -2.49 -11.11
N SER A 326 -6.45 -2.04 -10.58
CA SER A 326 -5.21 -1.87 -11.34
C SER A 326 -4.77 -3.15 -12.08
N SER A 327 -5.11 -4.33 -11.56
CA SER A 327 -4.86 -5.60 -12.22
C SER A 327 -5.56 -5.72 -13.58
N LEU A 328 -6.75 -5.12 -13.73
CA LEU A 328 -7.46 -5.04 -15.01
C LEU A 328 -6.67 -4.19 -16.02
N THR A 329 -6.14 -3.04 -15.57
CA THR A 329 -5.29 -2.17 -16.39
C THR A 329 -4.01 -2.91 -16.83
N SER A 330 -3.36 -3.60 -15.89
CA SER A 330 -2.16 -4.40 -16.17
C SER A 330 -2.44 -5.55 -17.15
N ALA A 331 -3.59 -6.21 -17.03
CA ALA A 331 -3.99 -7.28 -17.95
C ALA A 331 -4.20 -6.76 -19.38
N ILE A 332 -4.83 -5.58 -19.54
CA ILE A 332 -4.96 -4.95 -20.88
C ILE A 332 -3.59 -4.59 -21.45
N MET A 333 -2.73 -3.99 -20.65
CA MET A 333 -1.40 -3.59 -21.08
C MET A 333 -0.57 -4.80 -21.54
N GLY A 334 -0.64 -5.91 -20.82
CA GLY A 334 0.09 -7.14 -21.18
C GLY A 334 -0.53 -7.90 -22.35
N LEU A 335 -1.84 -8.13 -22.34
CA LEU A 335 -2.51 -8.99 -23.32
C LEU A 335 -2.94 -8.24 -24.59
N GLY A 336 -3.45 -7.01 -24.42
CA GLY A 336 -3.97 -6.21 -25.52
C GLY A 336 -2.91 -5.41 -26.24
N LEU A 337 -2.22 -4.55 -25.50
CA LEU A 337 -1.20 -3.67 -26.05
C LEU A 337 0.18 -4.35 -26.16
N LYS A 338 0.36 -5.51 -25.53
CA LYS A 338 1.65 -6.25 -25.48
C LYS A 338 2.82 -5.35 -25.08
N LEU A 339 2.57 -4.45 -24.12
CA LEU A 339 3.58 -3.52 -23.64
C LEU A 339 4.63 -4.25 -22.80
N ASP A 340 5.84 -3.77 -22.91
CA ASP A 340 6.93 -4.14 -22.01
C ASP A 340 6.73 -3.58 -20.60
N THR A 341 7.50 -4.07 -19.65
CA THR A 341 7.39 -3.69 -18.22
C THR A 341 7.63 -2.19 -18.01
N ILE A 342 8.55 -1.58 -18.77
CA ILE A 342 8.85 -0.15 -18.65
C ILE A 342 7.69 0.71 -19.13
N SER A 343 7.14 0.41 -20.31
CA SER A 343 6.02 1.16 -20.87
C SER A 343 4.77 1.02 -19.99
N SER A 344 4.56 -0.15 -19.38
CA SER A 344 3.51 -0.37 -18.40
C SER A 344 3.74 0.44 -17.12
N ALA A 345 4.97 0.47 -16.61
CA ALA A 345 5.34 1.27 -15.45
C ALA A 345 5.24 2.78 -15.70
N ALA A 346 5.52 3.23 -16.94
CA ALA A 346 5.39 4.63 -17.34
C ALA A 346 3.94 5.14 -17.25
N ILE A 347 2.94 4.31 -17.57
CA ILE A 347 1.52 4.65 -17.32
C ILE A 347 1.26 4.84 -15.83
N GLY A 348 1.90 4.03 -14.99
CA GLY A 348 1.82 4.18 -13.53
C GLY A 348 2.26 5.55 -13.02
N ASN A 349 3.18 6.24 -13.71
CA ASN A 349 3.65 7.56 -13.31
C ASN A 349 2.54 8.62 -13.34
N TRP A 350 1.51 8.46 -14.16
CA TRP A 350 0.36 9.37 -14.16
C TRP A 350 -0.43 9.36 -12.83
N GLN A 351 -0.18 8.39 -11.96
CA GLN A 351 -0.72 8.40 -10.59
C GLN A 351 -0.26 9.61 -9.79
N PHE A 352 0.95 10.17 -10.07
CA PHE A 352 1.42 11.39 -9.42
C PHE A 352 0.43 12.55 -9.60
N LEU A 353 -0.05 12.73 -10.83
CA LEU A 353 -1.04 13.77 -11.13
C LEU A 353 -2.31 13.55 -10.33
N GLY A 354 -2.78 12.30 -10.27
CA GLY A 354 -3.95 11.93 -9.46
C GLY A 354 -3.74 12.19 -7.97
N TYR A 355 -2.59 11.83 -7.42
CA TYR A 355 -2.27 12.12 -6.01
C TYR A 355 -2.19 13.62 -5.72
N ALA A 356 -1.56 14.41 -6.60
CA ALA A 356 -1.45 15.86 -6.43
C ALA A 356 -2.82 16.55 -6.47
N ILE A 357 -3.66 16.20 -7.45
CA ILE A 357 -5.02 16.73 -7.56
C ILE A 357 -5.87 16.29 -6.36
N GLY A 358 -5.81 15.00 -5.99
CA GLY A 358 -6.53 14.45 -4.84
C GLY A 358 -6.13 15.10 -3.53
N ALA A 359 -4.83 15.37 -3.32
CA ALA A 359 -4.32 16.07 -2.16
C ALA A 359 -4.84 17.51 -2.09
N THR A 360 -4.78 18.24 -3.20
CA THR A 360 -5.26 19.63 -3.31
C THR A 360 -6.75 19.72 -3.02
N LEU A 361 -7.55 18.85 -3.65
CA LEU A 361 -9.00 18.79 -3.41
C LEU A 361 -9.32 18.48 -1.94
N ASN A 362 -8.63 17.49 -1.38
CA ASN A 362 -8.85 17.08 0.01
C ASN A 362 -8.53 18.23 0.99
N ILE A 363 -7.40 18.92 0.78
CA ILE A 363 -7.01 20.09 1.59
C ILE A 363 -8.04 21.21 1.46
N VAL A 364 -8.46 21.56 0.22
CA VAL A 364 -9.46 22.62 -0.02
C VAL A 364 -10.79 22.27 0.62
N MET A 365 -11.29 21.04 0.45
CA MET A 365 -12.55 20.59 1.05
C MET A 365 -12.45 20.61 2.59
N TYR A 366 -11.31 20.23 3.13
CA TYR A 366 -11.06 20.24 4.56
C TYR A 366 -11.04 21.67 5.14
N LEU A 367 -10.30 22.58 4.49
CA LEU A 367 -10.24 24.00 4.88
C LEU A 367 -11.61 24.69 4.80
N ARG A 368 -12.43 24.35 3.80
CA ARG A 368 -13.82 24.84 3.66
C ARG A 368 -14.79 24.19 4.64
N GLY A 369 -14.33 23.27 5.48
CA GLY A 369 -15.19 22.59 6.45
C GLY A 369 -16.27 21.72 5.83
N ILE A 370 -16.06 21.20 4.61
CA ILE A 370 -17.01 20.32 3.93
C ILE A 370 -17.17 19.03 4.76
N HIS A 371 -18.43 18.59 4.89
CA HIS A 371 -18.76 17.42 5.69
C HIS A 371 -18.08 16.16 5.16
N THR A 372 -17.55 15.33 6.06
CA THR A 372 -16.89 14.04 5.85
C THR A 372 -17.53 13.18 4.77
N ARG A 373 -18.86 13.09 4.80
CA ARG A 373 -19.67 12.32 3.85
C ARG A 373 -19.35 12.65 2.39
N TRP A 374 -19.20 13.93 2.06
CA TRP A 374 -18.96 14.37 0.70
C TRP A 374 -17.53 14.11 0.23
N ILE A 375 -16.56 14.20 1.14
CA ILE A 375 -15.15 13.88 0.81
C ILE A 375 -15.01 12.41 0.45
N LEU A 376 -15.56 11.52 1.28
CA LEU A 376 -15.52 10.09 1.03
C LEU A 376 -16.35 9.69 -0.21
N ALA A 377 -17.55 10.27 -0.34
CA ALA A 377 -18.42 10.01 -1.50
C ALA A 377 -17.75 10.42 -2.81
N LEU A 378 -17.09 11.59 -2.86
CA LEU A 378 -16.34 12.04 -4.03
C LEU A 378 -15.17 11.10 -4.34
N GLY A 379 -14.42 10.67 -3.32
CA GLY A 379 -13.32 9.73 -3.51
C GLY A 379 -13.78 8.40 -4.14
N PHE A 380 -14.85 7.79 -3.60
CA PHE A 380 -15.42 6.56 -4.17
C PHE A 380 -16.05 6.80 -5.55
N ALA A 381 -16.71 7.94 -5.78
CA ALA A 381 -17.29 8.29 -7.08
C ALA A 381 -16.21 8.37 -8.17
N LEU A 382 -15.05 8.97 -7.89
CA LEU A 382 -13.93 9.04 -8.83
C LEU A 382 -13.39 7.65 -9.20
N MET A 383 -13.28 6.75 -8.22
CA MET A 383 -12.86 5.37 -8.48
C MET A 383 -13.92 4.60 -9.29
N THR A 384 -15.21 4.85 -9.02
CA THR A 384 -16.33 4.27 -9.76
C THR A 384 -16.34 4.75 -11.21
N ILE A 385 -16.13 6.05 -11.45
CA ILE A 385 -16.02 6.63 -12.80
C ILE A 385 -14.83 6.01 -13.54
N SER A 386 -13.69 5.81 -12.86
CA SER A 386 -12.53 5.12 -13.43
C SER A 386 -12.88 3.70 -13.90
N ALA A 387 -13.60 2.92 -13.07
CA ALA A 387 -14.05 1.58 -13.44
C ALA A 387 -15.05 1.59 -14.61
N GLY A 388 -15.98 2.56 -14.62
CA GLY A 388 -16.92 2.75 -15.73
C GLY A 388 -16.22 3.09 -17.03
N TYR A 389 -15.24 4.00 -16.99
CA TYR A 389 -14.44 4.32 -18.17
C TYR A 389 -13.70 3.09 -18.70
N MET A 390 -13.08 2.30 -17.81
CA MET A 390 -12.44 1.04 -18.19
C MET A 390 -13.40 0.07 -18.85
N TYR A 391 -14.63 -0.07 -18.35
CA TYR A 391 -15.65 -0.95 -18.92
C TYR A 391 -15.90 -0.68 -20.43
N PHE A 392 -15.90 0.60 -20.84
CA PHE A 392 -16.08 0.99 -22.24
C PHE A 392 -14.81 0.85 -23.08
N GLN A 393 -13.64 0.90 -22.46
CA GLN A 393 -12.34 0.80 -23.14
C GLN A 393 -11.86 -0.64 -23.38
N PHE A 394 -12.53 -1.67 -22.83
CA PHE A 394 -12.14 -3.06 -23.05
C PHE A 394 -12.46 -3.50 -24.49
N GLN A 395 -11.54 -3.16 -25.41
CA GLN A 395 -11.56 -3.54 -26.82
C GLN A 395 -10.18 -4.05 -27.22
N PRO A 396 -10.05 -4.93 -28.23
CA PRO A 396 -8.75 -5.44 -28.66
C PRO A 396 -7.78 -4.38 -29.17
N GLN A 397 -8.31 -3.23 -29.61
CA GLN A 397 -7.52 -2.10 -30.15
C GLN A 397 -7.69 -0.88 -29.24
N VAL A 398 -7.07 -0.93 -28.05
CA VAL A 398 -7.08 0.20 -27.12
C VAL A 398 -5.88 1.09 -27.38
N ALA A 399 -6.09 2.42 -27.40
CA ALA A 399 -4.98 3.36 -27.45
C ALA A 399 -4.22 3.40 -26.10
N TYR A 400 -2.89 3.52 -26.16
CA TYR A 400 -2.05 3.68 -24.96
C TYR A 400 -2.52 4.87 -24.07
N SER A 401 -2.86 5.99 -24.70
CA SER A 401 -3.34 7.20 -24.01
C SER A 401 -4.66 6.99 -23.25
N ALA A 402 -5.51 6.04 -23.71
CA ALA A 402 -6.78 5.75 -23.04
C ALA A 402 -6.60 5.17 -21.63
N MET A 403 -5.40 4.63 -21.30
CA MET A 403 -5.10 4.10 -19.96
C MET A 403 -4.69 5.18 -18.96
N ILE A 404 -4.40 6.40 -19.40
CA ILE A 404 -3.97 7.51 -18.54
C ILE A 404 -5.13 8.00 -17.66
N LEU A 405 -6.26 8.32 -18.26
CA LEU A 405 -7.42 8.89 -17.54
C LEU A 405 -7.92 7.99 -16.40
N PRO A 406 -8.18 6.69 -16.59
CA PRO A 406 -8.62 5.82 -15.49
C PRO A 406 -7.55 5.68 -14.40
N THR A 407 -6.26 5.72 -14.75
CA THR A 407 -5.17 5.68 -13.78
C THR A 407 -5.15 6.94 -12.91
N VAL A 408 -5.33 8.13 -13.48
CA VAL A 408 -5.42 9.41 -12.76
C VAL A 408 -6.65 9.45 -11.86
N LEU A 409 -7.84 9.10 -12.38
CA LEU A 409 -9.09 9.14 -11.60
C LEU A 409 -9.05 8.16 -10.42
N ARG A 410 -8.56 6.94 -10.64
CA ARG A 410 -8.42 5.94 -9.59
C ARG A 410 -7.46 6.41 -8.48
N SER A 411 -6.28 6.92 -8.85
CA SER A 411 -5.29 7.38 -7.89
C SER A 411 -5.76 8.61 -7.12
N MET A 412 -6.49 9.53 -7.76
CA MET A 412 -7.09 10.69 -7.13
C MET A 412 -8.13 10.29 -6.07
N GLY A 413 -9.07 9.39 -6.43
CA GLY A 413 -10.08 8.89 -5.49
C GLY A 413 -9.46 8.09 -4.33
N MET A 414 -8.50 7.21 -4.65
CA MET A 414 -7.75 6.45 -3.65
C MET A 414 -7.05 7.39 -2.66
N PHE A 415 -6.34 8.40 -3.13
CA PHE A 415 -5.64 9.36 -2.28
C PHE A 415 -6.60 10.08 -1.32
N MET A 416 -7.72 10.58 -1.84
CA MET A 416 -8.72 11.32 -1.04
C MET A 416 -9.22 10.48 0.14
N ILE A 417 -9.59 9.23 -0.11
CA ILE A 417 -10.08 8.32 0.93
C ILE A 417 -8.98 7.97 1.91
N TYR A 418 -7.77 7.68 1.42
CA TYR A 418 -6.61 7.31 2.23
C TYR A 418 -6.23 8.36 3.25
N ALA A 419 -5.97 9.58 2.77
CA ALA A 419 -5.54 10.67 3.63
C ALA A 419 -6.63 11.06 4.62
N PHE A 420 -7.90 11.04 4.15
CA PHE A 420 -9.03 11.34 5.01
C PHE A 420 -9.22 10.30 6.12
N CYS A 421 -9.24 9.01 5.79
CA CYS A 421 -9.41 7.95 6.79
C CYS A 421 -8.25 7.91 7.79
N GLY A 422 -7.01 8.16 7.33
CA GLY A 422 -5.84 8.27 8.20
C GLY A 422 -5.97 9.39 9.23
N HIS A 423 -6.44 10.55 8.81
CA HIS A 423 -6.71 11.68 9.71
C HIS A 423 -7.89 11.43 10.66
N TYR A 424 -8.99 10.95 10.08
CA TYR A 424 -10.26 10.80 10.79
C TYR A 424 -10.18 9.75 11.91
N GLY A 425 -9.54 8.61 11.67
CA GLY A 425 -9.35 7.59 12.69
C GLY A 425 -8.55 8.07 13.90
N VAL A 426 -7.53 8.91 13.68
CA VAL A 426 -6.76 9.51 14.77
C VAL A 426 -7.57 10.54 15.56
N HIS A 427 -8.45 11.31 14.88
CA HIS A 427 -9.28 12.35 15.53
C HIS A 427 -10.22 11.79 16.60
N GLU A 428 -10.69 10.56 16.42
CA GLU A 428 -11.66 9.91 17.32
C GLU A 428 -11.02 9.27 18.57
N LEU A 429 -9.66 9.22 18.64
CA LEU A 429 -8.95 8.62 19.75
C LEU A 429 -8.84 9.59 20.93
N LYS A 430 -9.23 9.14 22.13
CA LYS A 430 -9.23 9.97 23.35
C LYS A 430 -7.95 9.85 24.18
N ASN A 431 -7.23 8.73 24.10
CA ASN A 431 -6.03 8.44 24.89
C ASN A 431 -4.82 8.17 24.00
N ALA A 432 -3.80 9.05 24.09
CA ALA A 432 -2.66 9.08 23.18
C ALA A 432 -1.76 7.82 23.20
N GLY A 433 -1.62 7.13 24.30
CA GLY A 433 -0.58 6.11 24.45
C GLY A 433 -0.84 4.83 23.67
N GLN A 434 -1.51 3.87 24.28
CA GLN A 434 -1.76 2.53 23.71
C GLN A 434 -2.75 2.55 22.56
N GLN A 435 -3.71 3.49 22.55
CA GLN A 435 -4.75 3.57 21.52
C GLN A 435 -4.18 3.96 20.16
N ILE A 436 -3.21 4.89 20.10
CA ILE A 436 -2.61 5.28 18.81
C ILE A 436 -1.77 4.13 18.23
N GLY A 437 -1.01 3.41 19.06
CA GLY A 437 -0.28 2.22 18.62
C GLY A 437 -1.21 1.15 18.04
N THR A 438 -2.32 0.89 18.72
CA THR A 438 -3.38 -0.02 18.23
C THR A 438 -3.98 0.47 16.91
N TRP A 439 -4.29 1.77 16.81
CA TRP A 439 -4.82 2.37 15.58
C TRP A 439 -3.85 2.18 14.41
N ILE A 440 -2.57 2.49 14.60
CA ILE A 440 -1.57 2.34 13.52
C ILE A 440 -1.47 0.87 13.09
N CYS A 441 -1.44 -0.08 14.04
CA CYS A 441 -1.39 -1.50 13.72
C CYS A 441 -2.61 -1.94 12.91
N VAL A 442 -3.82 -1.61 13.39
CA VAL A 442 -5.08 -2.02 12.74
C VAL A 442 -5.25 -1.30 11.40
N MET A 443 -4.89 -0.02 11.32
CA MET A 443 -4.87 0.72 10.06
C MET A 443 -3.92 0.06 9.04
N MET A 444 -2.69 -0.28 9.47
CA MET A 444 -1.74 -0.97 8.59
C MET A 444 -2.22 -2.36 8.19
N LEU A 445 -2.92 -3.07 9.09
CA LEU A 445 -3.55 -4.35 8.77
C LEU A 445 -4.55 -4.20 7.61
N PHE A 446 -5.52 -3.30 7.74
CA PHE A 446 -6.56 -3.13 6.71
C PHE A 446 -6.02 -2.53 5.42
N ARG A 447 -5.12 -1.55 5.54
CA ARG A 447 -4.55 -0.81 4.42
C ARG A 447 -3.49 -1.59 3.63
N SER A 448 -2.58 -2.28 4.33
CA SER A 448 -1.38 -2.83 3.69
C SER A 448 -1.37 -4.34 3.58
N VAL A 449 -2.14 -5.04 4.43
CA VAL A 449 -2.24 -6.51 4.42
C VAL A 449 -3.57 -6.95 3.84
N MET A 450 -4.67 -6.77 4.59
CA MET A 450 -5.98 -7.33 4.21
C MET A 450 -6.49 -6.76 2.88
N GLY A 451 -6.49 -5.43 2.73
CA GLY A 451 -7.01 -4.79 1.54
C GLY A 451 -6.28 -5.20 0.25
N PRO A 452 -4.96 -5.02 0.15
CA PRO A 452 -4.20 -5.41 -1.03
C PRO A 452 -4.22 -6.91 -1.31
N VAL A 453 -4.09 -7.77 -0.28
CA VAL A 453 -4.07 -9.23 -0.46
C VAL A 453 -5.45 -9.74 -0.89
N VAL A 454 -6.52 -9.33 -0.20
CA VAL A 454 -7.90 -9.71 -0.55
C VAL A 454 -8.26 -9.13 -1.93
N GLY A 455 -7.91 -7.88 -2.19
CA GLY A 455 -8.15 -7.26 -3.50
C GLY A 455 -7.43 -8.01 -4.63
N ALA A 456 -6.13 -8.25 -4.50
CA ALA A 456 -5.36 -8.97 -5.51
C ALA A 456 -5.88 -10.39 -5.73
N SER A 457 -6.17 -11.12 -4.65
CA SER A 457 -6.74 -12.48 -4.73
C SER A 457 -8.11 -12.47 -5.41
N THR A 458 -9.00 -11.55 -5.06
CA THR A 458 -10.34 -11.43 -5.65
C THR A 458 -10.26 -11.20 -7.15
N TYR A 459 -9.49 -10.20 -7.60
CA TYR A 459 -9.36 -9.90 -9.03
C TYR A 459 -8.63 -11.02 -9.79
N SER A 460 -7.56 -11.57 -9.25
CA SER A 460 -6.82 -12.68 -9.86
C SER A 460 -7.70 -13.92 -10.07
N ASN A 461 -8.46 -14.32 -9.05
CA ASN A 461 -9.39 -15.46 -9.13
C ASN A 461 -10.55 -15.15 -10.10
N ALA A 462 -11.13 -13.93 -10.03
CA ALA A 462 -12.20 -13.53 -10.93
C ALA A 462 -11.74 -13.60 -12.40
N ILE A 463 -10.57 -13.03 -12.72
CA ILE A 463 -9.99 -13.06 -14.07
C ILE A 463 -9.78 -14.51 -14.53
N TYR A 464 -9.20 -15.36 -13.66
CA TYR A 464 -8.94 -16.76 -14.01
C TYR A 464 -10.23 -17.53 -14.31
N HIS A 465 -11.17 -17.56 -13.36
CA HIS A 465 -12.40 -18.35 -13.50
C HIS A 465 -13.29 -17.85 -14.62
N ARG A 466 -13.41 -16.52 -14.80
CA ARG A 466 -14.21 -15.98 -15.90
C ARG A 466 -13.55 -16.16 -17.26
N SER A 467 -12.22 -16.06 -17.35
CA SER A 467 -11.52 -16.37 -18.59
C SER A 467 -11.72 -17.84 -18.99
N GLN A 468 -11.60 -18.78 -18.05
CA GLN A 468 -11.86 -20.21 -18.33
C GLN A 468 -13.30 -20.45 -18.78
N HIS A 469 -14.28 -19.87 -18.08
CA HIS A 469 -15.70 -19.97 -18.47
C HIS A 469 -15.94 -19.48 -19.91
N TYR A 470 -15.35 -18.35 -20.30
CA TYR A 470 -15.49 -17.83 -21.67
C TYR A 470 -14.71 -18.63 -22.69
N ILE A 471 -13.55 -19.21 -22.36
CA ILE A 471 -12.81 -20.14 -23.22
C ILE A 471 -13.68 -21.36 -23.54
N GLU A 472 -14.29 -21.99 -22.51
CA GLU A 472 -15.19 -23.13 -22.68
C GLU A 472 -16.40 -22.77 -23.54
N ARG A 473 -17.04 -21.63 -23.28
CA ARG A 473 -18.18 -21.15 -24.04
C ARG A 473 -17.83 -20.86 -25.52
N PHE A 474 -16.66 -20.27 -25.77
CA PHE A 474 -16.20 -20.02 -27.14
C PHE A 474 -15.81 -21.32 -27.84
N ALA A 475 -15.21 -22.28 -27.13
CA ALA A 475 -14.88 -23.59 -27.71
C ALA A 475 -16.14 -24.37 -28.16
N GLN A 476 -17.24 -24.27 -27.41
CA GLN A 476 -18.53 -24.88 -27.81
C GLN A 476 -19.12 -24.27 -29.09
N GLY A 477 -18.79 -23.01 -29.41
CA GLY A 477 -19.27 -22.32 -30.60
C GLY A 477 -18.37 -22.46 -31.85
N VAL A 478 -17.32 -23.29 -31.78
CA VAL A 478 -16.40 -23.48 -32.94
C VAL A 478 -16.91 -24.63 -33.81
N ASP A 479 -17.70 -24.27 -34.82
CA ASP A 479 -18.13 -25.18 -35.87
C ASP A 479 -17.23 -25.03 -37.10
N ALA A 480 -17.30 -25.99 -38.05
CA ALA A 480 -16.54 -25.98 -39.30
C ALA A 480 -16.77 -24.72 -40.15
N THR A 481 -17.93 -24.06 -39.98
CA THR A 481 -18.34 -22.82 -40.68
C THR A 481 -18.01 -21.56 -39.90
N SER A 482 -17.49 -21.67 -38.66
CA SER A 482 -17.20 -20.54 -37.83
C SER A 482 -16.01 -19.71 -38.35
N SER A 483 -16.02 -18.41 -38.10
CA SER A 483 -14.91 -17.51 -38.45
C SER A 483 -13.57 -17.98 -37.87
N THR A 484 -13.60 -18.65 -36.70
CA THR A 484 -12.43 -19.26 -36.03
C THR A 484 -11.89 -20.44 -36.87
N ALA A 485 -12.75 -21.33 -37.37
CA ALA A 485 -12.34 -22.43 -38.25
C ALA A 485 -11.75 -21.92 -39.56
N VAL A 486 -12.38 -20.91 -40.19
CA VAL A 486 -11.85 -20.26 -41.39
C VAL A 486 -10.49 -19.61 -41.14
N SER A 487 -10.30 -18.94 -40.01
CA SER A 487 -9.01 -18.34 -39.63
C SER A 487 -7.94 -19.40 -39.36
N PHE A 488 -8.31 -20.53 -38.75
CA PHE A 488 -7.41 -21.68 -38.54
C PHE A 488 -6.92 -22.24 -39.91
N GLN A 489 -7.84 -22.53 -40.83
CA GLN A 489 -7.50 -23.05 -42.19
C GLN A 489 -6.59 -22.08 -42.94
N ARG A 490 -6.91 -20.77 -42.89
CA ARG A 490 -6.09 -19.74 -43.52
C ARG A 490 -4.68 -19.69 -42.95
N THR A 491 -4.54 -19.77 -41.61
CA THR A 491 -3.23 -19.80 -40.93
C THR A 491 -2.47 -21.07 -41.30
N GLN A 492 -3.13 -22.22 -41.29
CA GLN A 492 -2.54 -23.51 -41.68
C GLN A 492 -2.01 -23.47 -43.10
N MET A 493 -2.84 -23.04 -44.07
CA MET A 493 -2.42 -22.91 -45.47
C MET A 493 -1.24 -21.94 -45.62
N GLY A 494 -1.28 -20.79 -44.95
CA GLY A 494 -0.19 -19.81 -44.94
C GLY A 494 1.15 -20.40 -44.45
N LEU A 495 1.12 -21.22 -43.40
CA LEU A 495 2.30 -21.91 -42.90
C LEU A 495 2.80 -23.01 -43.86
N MET A 496 1.89 -23.72 -44.53
CA MET A 496 2.27 -24.69 -45.56
C MET A 496 2.94 -24.00 -46.74
N TYR A 497 2.45 -22.84 -47.19
CA TYR A 497 3.12 -22.04 -48.22
C TYR A 497 4.51 -21.55 -47.83
N GLN A 498 4.79 -21.43 -46.53
CA GLN A 498 6.11 -21.11 -45.97
C GLN A 498 7.04 -22.33 -45.88
N GLY A 499 6.61 -23.50 -46.38
CA GLY A 499 7.43 -24.72 -46.41
C GLY A 499 7.34 -25.59 -45.15
N LYS A 500 6.36 -25.35 -44.28
CA LYS A 500 6.11 -26.23 -43.13
C LYS A 500 5.39 -27.50 -43.54
N SER A 501 5.69 -28.63 -42.85
CA SER A 501 4.91 -29.86 -43.06
C SER A 501 3.46 -29.67 -42.61
N TYR A 502 2.55 -30.50 -43.10
CA TYR A 502 1.13 -30.46 -42.74
C TYR A 502 0.93 -30.54 -41.21
N ASP A 503 1.65 -31.45 -40.55
CA ASP A 503 1.55 -31.67 -39.11
C ASP A 503 2.07 -30.47 -38.31
N GLU A 504 3.24 -29.92 -38.68
CA GLU A 504 3.77 -28.70 -38.09
C GLU A 504 2.84 -27.50 -38.31
N ALA A 505 2.32 -27.31 -39.51
CA ALA A 505 1.39 -26.23 -39.83
C ALA A 505 0.10 -26.35 -39.03
N THR A 506 -0.41 -27.58 -38.86
CA THR A 506 -1.61 -27.86 -38.05
C THR A 506 -1.36 -27.55 -36.58
N GLN A 507 -0.25 -27.99 -36.01
CA GLN A 507 0.12 -27.70 -34.61
C GLN A 507 0.28 -26.19 -34.37
N MET A 508 1.00 -25.49 -35.26
CA MET A 508 1.20 -24.04 -35.10
C MET A 508 -0.10 -23.26 -35.28
N ALA A 509 -0.95 -23.66 -36.25
CA ALA A 509 -2.26 -23.03 -36.43
C ALA A 509 -3.19 -23.27 -35.23
N SER A 510 -3.17 -24.46 -34.62
CA SER A 510 -3.96 -24.78 -33.44
C SER A 510 -3.51 -23.95 -32.24
N LEU A 511 -2.19 -23.81 -31.99
CA LEU A 511 -1.65 -22.95 -30.94
C LEU A 511 -2.00 -21.48 -31.16
N SER A 512 -1.91 -20.98 -32.40
CA SER A 512 -2.28 -19.60 -32.73
C SER A 512 -3.78 -19.35 -32.49
N THR A 513 -4.65 -20.29 -32.92
CA THR A 513 -6.09 -20.19 -32.72
C THR A 513 -6.46 -20.25 -31.25
N LYS A 514 -5.85 -21.20 -30.48
CA LYS A 514 -6.02 -21.29 -29.03
C LYS A 514 -5.61 -19.97 -28.35
N GLY A 515 -4.48 -19.40 -28.72
CA GLY A 515 -4.02 -18.12 -28.19
C GLY A 515 -4.99 -16.98 -28.48
N SER A 516 -5.53 -16.89 -29.70
CA SER A 516 -6.49 -15.84 -30.07
C SER A 516 -7.82 -15.97 -29.30
N VAL A 517 -8.34 -17.18 -29.16
CA VAL A 517 -9.54 -17.46 -28.36
C VAL A 517 -9.32 -17.12 -26.89
N GLN A 518 -8.17 -17.49 -26.34
CA GLN A 518 -7.81 -17.17 -24.96
C GLN A 518 -7.75 -15.67 -24.71
N VAL A 519 -7.14 -14.91 -25.62
CA VAL A 519 -7.07 -13.43 -25.52
C VAL A 519 -8.48 -12.83 -25.56
N GLN A 520 -9.33 -13.23 -26.53
CA GLN A 520 -10.70 -12.72 -26.65
C GLN A 520 -11.54 -13.07 -25.41
N ALA A 521 -11.46 -14.30 -24.92
CA ALA A 521 -12.16 -14.74 -23.70
C ALA A 521 -11.73 -13.91 -22.48
N THR A 522 -10.42 -13.64 -22.37
CA THR A 522 -9.92 -12.82 -21.28
C THR A 522 -10.42 -11.38 -21.37
N PHE A 523 -10.50 -10.77 -22.58
CA PHE A 523 -11.06 -9.42 -22.73
C PHE A 523 -12.53 -9.35 -22.30
N VAL A 524 -13.35 -10.34 -22.66
CA VAL A 524 -14.75 -10.39 -22.21
C VAL A 524 -14.84 -10.54 -20.70
N ALA A 525 -14.00 -11.39 -20.11
CA ALA A 525 -13.91 -11.55 -18.67
C ALA A 525 -13.50 -10.25 -17.96
N LEU A 526 -12.49 -9.55 -18.49
CA LEU A 526 -12.04 -8.26 -17.93
C LEU A 526 -13.15 -7.20 -17.99
N LYS A 527 -13.93 -7.15 -19.10
CA LYS A 527 -15.06 -6.24 -19.24
C LYS A 527 -16.14 -6.53 -18.20
N GLU A 528 -16.49 -7.80 -17.99
CA GLU A 528 -17.46 -8.22 -16.97
C GLU A 528 -17.00 -7.82 -15.56
N ILE A 529 -15.73 -8.07 -15.23
CA ILE A 529 -15.16 -7.75 -13.92
C ILE A 529 -15.11 -6.22 -13.71
N ALA A 530 -14.82 -5.45 -14.75
CA ALA A 530 -14.92 -3.98 -14.68
C ALA A 530 -16.34 -3.52 -14.38
N GLY A 531 -17.36 -4.19 -14.95
CA GLY A 531 -18.76 -3.96 -14.62
C GLY A 531 -19.08 -4.27 -13.13
N TRP A 532 -18.56 -5.38 -12.58
CA TRP A 532 -18.70 -5.67 -11.15
C TRP A 532 -18.00 -4.63 -10.28
N THR A 533 -16.83 -4.16 -10.71
CA THR A 533 -16.10 -3.09 -10.01
C THR A 533 -16.87 -1.78 -10.01
N LEU A 534 -17.53 -1.44 -11.12
CA LEU A 534 -18.41 -0.28 -11.23
C LEU A 534 -19.56 -0.36 -10.22
N TRP A 535 -20.31 -1.47 -10.19
CA TRP A 535 -21.41 -1.66 -9.25
C TRP A 535 -20.95 -1.72 -7.79
N GLY A 536 -19.80 -2.34 -7.53
CA GLY A 536 -19.16 -2.31 -6.22
C GLY A 536 -18.80 -0.89 -5.78
N GLY A 537 -18.29 -0.07 -6.71
CA GLY A 537 -18.01 1.33 -6.46
C GLY A 537 -19.27 2.15 -6.15
N VAL A 538 -20.35 1.94 -6.92
CA VAL A 538 -21.67 2.57 -6.63
C VAL A 538 -22.17 2.18 -5.24
N ALA A 539 -22.07 0.90 -4.89
CA ALA A 539 -22.45 0.42 -3.56
C ALA A 539 -21.63 1.11 -2.45
N CYS A 540 -20.31 1.33 -2.65
CA CYS A 540 -19.46 2.06 -1.72
C CYS A 540 -19.90 3.55 -1.57
N VAL A 541 -20.24 4.21 -2.67
CA VAL A 541 -20.78 5.59 -2.62
C VAL A 541 -22.08 5.63 -1.83
N VAL A 542 -23.02 4.73 -2.11
CA VAL A 542 -24.31 4.63 -1.41
C VAL A 542 -24.09 4.32 0.08
N PHE A 543 -23.20 3.38 0.40
CA PHE A 543 -22.84 3.04 1.78
C PHE A 543 -22.37 4.28 2.55
N VAL A 544 -21.42 5.04 1.99
CA VAL A 544 -20.88 6.25 2.63
C VAL A 544 -21.96 7.33 2.79
N LEU A 545 -22.87 7.48 1.82
CA LEU A 545 -23.96 8.46 1.90
C LEU A 545 -25.02 8.11 2.94
N ILE A 546 -25.30 6.83 3.15
CA ILE A 546 -26.32 6.35 4.10
C ILE A 546 -25.75 6.24 5.52
N PHE A 547 -24.44 6.05 5.67
CA PHE A 547 -23.83 5.85 6.98
C PHE A 547 -24.25 6.91 8.01
N PRO A 548 -24.66 6.52 9.24
CA PRO A 548 -25.13 7.45 10.26
C PRO A 548 -23.96 8.22 10.90
N TYR A 549 -23.75 9.46 10.48
CA TYR A 549 -22.74 10.38 11.05
C TYR A 549 -23.22 11.12 12.31
N ASN A 550 -24.36 10.76 12.88
CA ASN A 550 -25.02 11.52 13.96
C ASN A 550 -24.21 11.59 15.27
N GLY A 551 -23.36 10.61 15.55
CA GLY A 551 -22.41 10.67 16.67
C GLY A 551 -21.26 11.66 16.48
N LEU A 552 -21.01 12.10 15.26
CA LEU A 552 -19.91 12.94 14.81
C LEU A 552 -20.33 14.42 14.69
N ARG A 553 -21.63 14.69 14.78
CA ARG A 553 -22.24 16.03 14.63
C ARG A 553 -22.02 16.95 15.83
N ARG A 554 -21.52 16.44 16.95
CA ARG A 554 -21.36 17.25 18.19
C ARG A 554 -20.27 18.32 18.12
N GLN A 555 -19.55 18.47 17.00
CA GLN A 555 -18.43 19.42 16.90
C GLN A 555 -18.65 20.61 15.96
N ARG A 556 -19.84 20.75 15.33
CA ARG A 556 -20.13 21.91 14.45
C ARG A 556 -21.52 22.47 14.66
N THR A 557 -21.76 23.13 15.78
CA THR A 557 -22.65 24.26 15.80
C THR A 557 -21.80 25.50 15.56
N PRO A 558 -22.01 26.25 14.47
CA PRO A 558 -21.45 27.59 14.37
C PRO A 558 -22.01 28.36 15.55
N SER A 559 -21.16 28.90 16.39
CA SER A 559 -21.54 29.97 17.28
C SER A 559 -21.89 31.16 16.39
N HIS A 560 -23.19 31.47 16.28
CA HIS A 560 -23.63 32.79 15.91
C HIS A 560 -23.19 33.80 16.95
#